data_2f796b424be0f165d002c1049e53e045
#
_entry.id   2f796b424be0f165d002c1049e53e045
#
_cell.length_a   1.000
_cell.length_b   1.000
_cell.length_c   1.000
_cell.angle_alpha   90.00
_cell.angle_beta   90.00
_cell.angle_gamma   90.00
#
_symmetry.space_group_name_H-M   'P 1'
#
loop_
_entity.id
_entity.type
_entity.pdbx_description
1 polymer ?
#
loop_
_entity_poly.entity_id
_entity_poly.type
_entity_poly.pdbx_seq_one_letter_code
_entity_poly.pdbx_strand_id
1 'polypeptide(L)'
;DGESVADTILSIQIARRLGGSADIVVQGDYGAGEVDLQGDLDASIDVVLDLVLGIESNSGVFIETAGGASALSISGLQLEGELEGHGRLGFLEVYLKEAELAVDPDLAFEITLQDPSGGDEIRLSELTTALTNPSTLGDLASFGITGSAVDDVVLTTGVGAAAVLPWLDDPFDLGDAEITATWAEISNPESVSLSFSAGAGEDLIGFL
;
A
#
# COMPACT_ATOMS: atom_id res chain seq x y z
N ASP A 1 34.42 9.89 -44.59
CA ASP A 1 33.18 9.13 -44.65
C ASP A 1 33.00 8.51 -43.26
N GLY A 2 32.29 9.21 -42.40
CA GLY A 2 31.87 8.67 -41.12
C GLY A 2 30.67 7.76 -41.38
N GLU A 3 30.88 6.45 -41.41
CA GLU A 3 29.77 5.52 -41.29
C GLU A 3 29.10 5.78 -39.92
N SER A 4 27.88 6.22 -39.98
CA SER A 4 26.98 6.23 -38.83
C SER A 4 26.82 4.78 -38.42
N VAL A 5 27.50 4.40 -37.33
CA VAL A 5 27.29 3.09 -36.72
C VAL A 5 25.89 3.08 -36.17
N ALA A 6 25.06 2.19 -36.66
CA ALA A 6 23.70 2.06 -36.23
C ALA A 6 23.72 1.53 -34.76
N ASP A 7 23.19 2.31 -33.86
CA ASP A 7 22.96 1.87 -32.48
C ASP A 7 21.96 0.72 -32.48
N THR A 8 22.23 -0.30 -31.70
CA THR A 8 21.29 -1.39 -31.50
C THR A 8 20.51 -1.12 -30.21
N ILE A 9 19.21 -0.96 -30.34
CA ILE A 9 18.30 -0.73 -29.23
C ILE A 9 17.45 -1.99 -29.00
N LEU A 10 17.36 -2.41 -27.76
CA LEU A 10 16.54 -3.53 -27.29
C LEU A 10 15.58 -3.05 -26.23
N SER A 11 14.28 -3.05 -26.53
CA SER A 11 13.24 -2.78 -25.55
C SER A 11 12.83 -4.07 -24.87
N ILE A 12 12.83 -4.06 -23.54
CA ILE A 12 12.44 -5.18 -22.69
C ILE A 12 11.25 -4.73 -21.84
N GLN A 13 10.12 -5.38 -22.04
CA GLN A 13 8.95 -5.18 -21.19
C GLN A 13 8.54 -6.50 -20.56
N ILE A 14 8.45 -6.50 -19.23
CA ILE A 14 7.98 -7.64 -18.45
C ILE A 14 6.82 -7.15 -17.59
N ALA A 15 5.63 -7.68 -17.86
CA ALA A 15 4.46 -7.40 -17.07
C ALA A 15 3.98 -8.66 -16.35
N ARG A 16 3.67 -8.55 -15.06
CA ARG A 16 3.21 -9.67 -14.26
C ARG A 16 2.27 -9.19 -13.16
N ARG A 17 1.14 -9.90 -13.01
CA ARG A 17 0.30 -9.80 -11.83
C ARG A 17 0.85 -10.71 -10.74
N LEU A 18 1.06 -10.15 -9.57
CA LEU A 18 1.44 -10.87 -8.35
C LEU A 18 0.25 -10.83 -7.40
N GLY A 19 0.04 -11.93 -6.68
CA GLY A 19 -1.00 -12.02 -5.67
C GLY A 19 -0.58 -12.95 -4.54
N GLY A 20 -1.17 -12.77 -3.40
CA GLY A 20 -0.96 -13.60 -2.22
C GLY A 20 -2.08 -13.39 -1.22
N SER A 21 -2.23 -14.35 -0.31
CA SER A 21 -3.15 -14.29 0.82
C SER A 21 -2.40 -14.35 2.14
N ALA A 22 -2.96 -13.73 3.16
CA ALA A 22 -2.45 -13.77 4.52
C ALA A 22 -3.60 -13.88 5.51
N ASP A 23 -3.46 -14.79 6.48
CA ASP A 23 -4.36 -14.88 7.61
C ASP A 23 -3.94 -13.84 8.66
N ILE A 24 -4.89 -13.07 9.15
CA ILE A 24 -4.70 -12.12 10.24
C ILE A 24 -5.25 -12.76 11.50
N VAL A 25 -4.41 -12.93 12.52
CA VAL A 25 -4.83 -13.39 13.82
C VAL A 25 -4.17 -12.52 14.90
N VAL A 26 -4.97 -11.78 15.63
CA VAL A 26 -4.52 -10.98 16.76
C VAL A 26 -5.33 -11.39 17.99
N GLN A 27 -4.67 -12.03 18.95
CA GLN A 27 -5.30 -12.45 20.19
C GLN A 27 -4.52 -11.90 21.38
N GLY A 28 -5.23 -11.36 22.36
CA GLY A 28 -4.63 -10.81 23.56
C GLY A 28 -5.57 -10.85 24.75
N ASP A 29 -5.03 -11.25 25.91
CA ASP A 29 -5.67 -11.14 27.21
C ASP A 29 -4.93 -10.07 28.02
N TYR A 30 -5.63 -9.03 28.37
CA TYR A 30 -5.09 -7.86 29.09
C TYR A 30 -5.67 -7.77 30.52
N GLY A 31 -6.00 -8.89 31.12
CA GLY A 31 -6.54 -8.99 32.46
C GLY A 31 -8.05 -8.73 32.54
N ALA A 32 -8.47 -7.49 32.55
CA ALA A 32 -9.91 -7.15 32.52
C ALA A 32 -10.49 -7.11 31.10
N GLY A 33 -9.66 -7.27 30.07
CA GLY A 33 -10.03 -7.19 28.68
C GLY A 33 -9.43 -8.31 27.83
N GLU A 34 -10.18 -8.75 26.83
CA GLU A 34 -9.82 -9.74 25.84
C GLU A 34 -10.05 -9.16 24.46
N VAL A 35 -9.14 -9.45 23.52
CA VAL A 35 -9.28 -9.09 22.11
C VAL A 35 -8.98 -10.32 21.26
N ASP A 36 -9.90 -10.63 20.37
CA ASP A 36 -9.75 -11.66 19.33
C ASP A 36 -10.13 -11.02 17.99
N LEU A 37 -9.17 -10.90 17.09
CA LEU A 37 -9.33 -10.39 15.74
C LEU A 37 -8.84 -11.46 14.78
N GLN A 38 -9.70 -11.85 13.84
CA GLN A 38 -9.40 -12.85 12.83
C GLN A 38 -9.83 -12.35 11.47
N GLY A 39 -9.12 -12.75 10.43
CA GLY A 39 -9.48 -12.40 9.07
C GLY A 39 -8.53 -12.98 8.04
N ASP A 40 -9.00 -12.97 6.81
CA ASP A 40 -8.25 -13.33 5.64
C ASP A 40 -8.07 -12.08 4.79
N LEU A 41 -6.86 -11.85 4.29
CA LEU A 41 -6.54 -10.75 3.40
C LEU A 41 -5.93 -11.30 2.12
N ASP A 42 -6.60 -11.06 1.01
CA ASP A 42 -6.09 -11.31 -0.34
C ASP A 42 -5.57 -10.00 -0.93
N ALA A 43 -4.34 -10.04 -1.41
CA ALA A 43 -3.70 -8.90 -2.05
C ALA A 43 -3.27 -9.24 -3.48
N SER A 44 -3.44 -8.33 -4.41
CA SER A 44 -2.87 -8.45 -5.76
C SER A 44 -2.37 -7.10 -6.28
N ILE A 45 -1.31 -7.14 -7.08
CA ILE A 45 -0.67 -5.99 -7.70
C ILE A 45 -0.22 -6.34 -9.11
N ASP A 46 -0.20 -5.35 -9.98
CA ASP A 46 0.39 -5.43 -11.30
C ASP A 46 1.78 -4.78 -11.29
N VAL A 47 2.79 -5.55 -11.73
CA VAL A 47 4.19 -5.11 -11.80
C VAL A 47 4.61 -5.07 -13.25
N VAL A 48 5.11 -3.93 -13.70
CA VAL A 48 5.64 -3.74 -15.05
C VAL A 48 7.09 -3.24 -14.95
N LEU A 49 7.99 -4.00 -15.53
CA LEU A 49 9.38 -3.59 -15.79
C LEU A 49 9.47 -3.19 -17.26
N ASP A 50 9.91 -1.97 -17.53
CA ASP A 50 10.12 -1.44 -18.87
C ASP A 50 11.51 -0.84 -18.96
N LEU A 51 12.39 -1.46 -19.76
CA LEU A 51 13.78 -1.06 -19.93
C LEU A 51 14.14 -0.99 -21.41
N VAL A 52 14.84 0.05 -21.78
CA VAL A 52 15.43 0.19 -23.09
C VAL A 52 16.96 0.12 -22.94
N LEU A 53 17.53 -0.93 -23.52
CA LEU A 53 18.99 -1.15 -23.55
C LEU A 53 19.53 -0.77 -24.92
N GLY A 54 20.58 0.01 -24.95
CA GLY A 54 21.30 0.36 -26.14
C GLY A 54 22.72 -0.21 -26.16
N ILE A 55 23.24 -0.44 -27.39
CA ILE A 55 24.64 -0.82 -27.63
C ILE A 55 25.19 0.12 -28.68
N GLU A 56 26.18 0.85 -28.29
CA GLU A 56 26.90 1.80 -29.15
C GLU A 56 28.35 1.33 -29.38
N SER A 57 28.81 1.36 -30.59
CA SER A 57 30.13 0.76 -30.93
C SER A 57 31.30 1.41 -30.20
N ASN A 58 31.19 2.69 -29.88
CA ASN A 58 32.28 3.45 -29.26
C ASN A 58 32.15 3.62 -27.76
N SER A 59 30.93 3.50 -27.22
CA SER A 59 30.60 3.80 -25.80
C SER A 59 30.10 2.59 -25.03
N GLY A 60 29.83 1.48 -25.72
CA GLY A 60 29.41 0.23 -25.08
C GLY A 60 27.93 0.16 -24.81
N VAL A 61 27.56 -0.50 -23.71
CA VAL A 61 26.18 -0.73 -23.31
C VAL A 61 25.68 0.43 -22.43
N PHE A 62 24.46 0.86 -22.68
CA PHE A 62 23.75 1.87 -21.88
C PHE A 62 22.29 1.49 -21.64
N ILE A 63 21.66 2.13 -20.65
CA ILE A 63 20.22 2.12 -20.39
C ILE A 63 19.70 3.49 -20.81
N GLU A 64 18.72 3.52 -21.71
CA GLU A 64 18.07 4.77 -22.11
C GLU A 64 17.13 5.27 -21.02
N THR A 65 17.25 6.55 -20.66
CA THR A 65 16.39 7.23 -19.66
C THR A 65 15.59 8.37 -20.29
N ALA A 66 15.63 8.46 -21.63
CA ALA A 66 14.98 9.53 -22.38
C ALA A 66 13.49 9.66 -22.04
N GLY A 67 13.11 10.89 -21.67
CA GLY A 67 11.71 11.21 -21.38
C GLY A 67 11.23 10.85 -19.97
N GLY A 68 12.09 10.37 -19.08
CA GLY A 68 11.71 10.03 -17.70
C GLY A 68 10.73 8.86 -17.62
N ALA A 69 10.83 7.89 -18.54
CA ALA A 69 10.01 6.70 -18.52
C ALA A 69 10.25 5.89 -17.25
N SER A 70 9.18 5.39 -16.64
CA SER A 70 9.27 4.52 -15.46
C SER A 70 9.97 3.23 -15.84
N ALA A 71 11.04 2.87 -15.12
CA ALA A 71 11.71 1.59 -15.31
C ALA A 71 10.97 0.45 -14.61
N LEU A 72 10.32 0.74 -13.50
CA LEU A 72 9.49 -0.20 -12.75
C LEU A 72 8.23 0.53 -12.28
N SER A 73 7.09 -0.04 -12.59
CA SER A 73 5.79 0.42 -12.13
C SER A 73 5.09 -0.70 -11.37
N ILE A 74 4.52 -0.36 -10.22
CA ILE A 74 3.68 -1.23 -9.41
C ILE A 74 2.35 -0.51 -9.26
N SER A 75 1.27 -1.08 -9.77
CA SER A 75 -0.04 -0.46 -9.83
C SER A 75 -1.16 -1.47 -9.61
N GLY A 76 -2.40 -1.01 -9.61
CA GLY A 76 -3.56 -1.89 -9.51
C GLY A 76 -3.57 -2.69 -8.20
N LEU A 77 -3.14 -2.08 -7.09
CA LEU A 77 -3.22 -2.70 -5.77
C LEU A 77 -4.69 -2.97 -5.45
N GLN A 78 -5.00 -4.24 -5.26
CA GLN A 78 -6.30 -4.70 -4.78
C GLN A 78 -6.09 -5.41 -3.46
N LEU A 79 -6.88 -5.03 -2.48
CA LEU A 79 -6.93 -5.67 -1.17
C LEU A 79 -8.39 -6.09 -0.96
N GLU A 80 -8.61 -7.37 -0.77
CA GLU A 80 -9.92 -7.95 -0.50
C GLU A 80 -9.79 -8.84 0.72
N GLY A 81 -10.78 -8.82 1.60
CA GLY A 81 -10.74 -9.67 2.76
C GLY A 81 -11.90 -9.43 3.71
N GLU A 82 -12.10 -10.38 4.58
CA GLU A 82 -13.06 -10.30 5.66
C GLU A 82 -12.29 -10.19 6.98
N LEU A 83 -12.71 -9.25 7.82
CA LEU A 83 -12.15 -9.05 9.13
C LEU A 83 -13.27 -9.15 10.16
N GLU A 84 -13.16 -10.13 11.05
CA GLU A 84 -14.04 -10.30 12.19
C GLU A 84 -13.28 -10.00 13.48
N GLY A 85 -13.90 -9.33 14.41
CA GLY A 85 -13.27 -8.99 15.67
C GLY A 85 -14.25 -9.04 16.82
N HIS A 86 -13.76 -9.56 17.94
CA HIS A 86 -14.46 -9.57 19.21
C HIS A 86 -13.54 -9.06 20.30
N GLY A 87 -14.03 -8.12 21.08
CA GLY A 87 -13.33 -7.59 22.24
C GLY A 87 -14.24 -7.60 23.47
N ARG A 88 -13.64 -7.84 24.63
CA ARG A 88 -14.36 -7.77 25.89
C ARG A 88 -13.58 -6.93 26.89
N LEU A 89 -14.27 -6.01 27.54
CA LEU A 89 -13.73 -5.22 28.63
C LEU A 89 -14.70 -5.26 29.83
N GLY A 90 -14.43 -6.15 30.79
CA GLY A 90 -15.31 -6.39 31.91
C GLY A 90 -16.68 -6.96 31.48
N PHE A 91 -17.71 -6.16 31.60
CA PHE A 91 -19.08 -6.52 31.17
C PHE A 91 -19.46 -6.01 29.79
N LEU A 92 -18.56 -5.23 29.13
CA LEU A 92 -18.77 -4.69 27.80
C LEU A 92 -18.17 -5.64 26.77
N GLU A 93 -18.96 -6.06 25.81
CA GLU A 93 -18.52 -6.77 24.61
C GLU A 93 -18.61 -5.82 23.40
N VAL A 94 -17.58 -5.84 22.56
CA VAL A 94 -17.49 -5.06 21.32
C VAL A 94 -17.14 -6.03 20.21
N TYR A 95 -17.81 -5.91 19.07
CA TYR A 95 -17.57 -6.76 17.92
C TYR A 95 -17.51 -5.93 16.64
N LEU A 96 -16.57 -6.29 15.76
CA LEU A 96 -16.46 -5.73 14.43
C LEU A 96 -17.47 -6.43 13.52
N LYS A 97 -18.08 -5.65 12.64
CA LYS A 97 -19.03 -6.09 11.64
C LYS A 97 -18.56 -5.61 10.28
N GLU A 98 -18.54 -6.51 9.31
CA GLU A 98 -18.41 -6.17 7.89
C GLU A 98 -17.33 -5.11 7.62
N ALA A 99 -16.06 -5.45 7.90
CA ALA A 99 -14.95 -4.57 7.59
C ALA A 99 -14.70 -4.58 6.07
N GLU A 100 -14.69 -3.40 5.46
CA GLU A 100 -14.41 -3.18 4.06
C GLU A 100 -13.14 -2.35 3.91
N LEU A 101 -12.18 -2.84 3.13
CA LEU A 101 -10.95 -2.15 2.80
C LEU A 101 -10.97 -1.74 1.34
N ALA A 102 -10.94 -0.45 1.09
CA ALA A 102 -10.86 0.14 -0.24
C ALA A 102 -9.49 0.77 -0.46
N VAL A 103 -8.93 0.59 -1.65
CA VAL A 103 -7.66 1.20 -2.07
C VAL A 103 -7.92 2.00 -3.33
N ASP A 104 -7.29 3.17 -3.45
CA ASP A 104 -7.36 3.96 -4.68
C ASP A 104 -6.86 3.12 -5.87
N PRO A 105 -7.70 2.87 -6.89
CA PRO A 105 -7.31 2.06 -8.05
C PRO A 105 -6.21 2.71 -8.90
N ASP A 106 -6.03 4.02 -8.78
CA ASP A 106 -5.01 4.79 -9.48
C ASP A 106 -3.70 4.90 -8.69
N LEU A 107 -3.65 4.33 -7.47
CA LEU A 107 -2.43 4.29 -6.66
C LEU A 107 -1.35 3.49 -7.38
N ALA A 108 -0.22 4.14 -7.65
CA ALA A 108 0.92 3.51 -8.28
C ALA A 108 2.24 3.95 -7.64
N PHE A 109 3.18 3.01 -7.62
CA PHE A 109 4.55 3.22 -7.18
C PHE A 109 5.45 3.10 -8.40
N GLU A 110 6.31 4.08 -8.61
CA GLU A 110 7.15 4.15 -9.79
C GLU A 110 8.61 4.33 -9.42
N ILE A 111 9.48 3.60 -10.10
CA ILE A 111 10.92 3.84 -10.09
C ILE A 111 11.29 4.32 -11.49
N THR A 112 11.74 5.56 -11.57
CA THR A 112 12.21 6.18 -12.81
C THR A 112 13.72 6.24 -12.79
N LEU A 113 14.35 5.73 -13.83
CA LEU A 113 15.79 5.85 -14.02
C LEU A 113 16.16 7.23 -14.54
N GLN A 114 17.31 7.73 -14.09
CA GLN A 114 17.84 9.03 -14.50
C GLN A 114 19.36 8.94 -14.64
N ASP A 115 19.87 9.63 -15.63
CA ASP A 115 21.31 9.74 -15.83
C ASP A 115 21.91 10.71 -14.79
N PRO A 116 22.89 10.28 -13.96
CA PRO A 116 23.52 11.15 -12.96
C PRO A 116 24.30 12.32 -13.58
N SER A 117 24.71 12.19 -14.84
CA SER A 117 25.41 13.24 -15.59
C SER A 117 24.46 14.25 -16.26
N GLY A 118 23.15 13.99 -16.21
CA GLY A 118 22.10 14.86 -16.79
C GLY A 118 21.89 14.65 -18.29
N GLY A 119 22.29 13.51 -18.82
CA GLY A 119 21.99 13.06 -20.18
C GLY A 119 20.72 12.18 -20.23
N ASP A 120 20.58 11.44 -21.30
CA ASP A 120 19.46 10.55 -21.58
C ASP A 120 19.84 9.05 -21.49
N GLU A 121 21.07 8.75 -21.05
CA GLU A 121 21.63 7.41 -21.06
C GLU A 121 22.45 7.12 -19.80
N ILE A 122 22.11 6.08 -19.06
CA ILE A 122 22.96 5.56 -17.99
C ILE A 122 23.96 4.59 -18.58
N ARG A 123 25.23 4.94 -18.52
CA ARG A 123 26.31 4.10 -19.02
C ARG A 123 26.75 3.05 -17.98
N LEU A 124 27.30 1.93 -18.46
CA LEU A 124 27.77 0.85 -17.59
C LEU A 124 28.77 1.32 -16.52
N SER A 125 29.60 2.32 -16.84
CA SER A 125 30.56 2.93 -15.90
C SER A 125 29.85 3.67 -14.74
N GLU A 126 28.76 4.36 -15.03
CA GLU A 126 27.95 5.09 -14.03
C GLU A 126 27.20 4.11 -13.13
N LEU A 127 26.60 3.09 -13.75
CA LEU A 127 25.94 2.00 -13.01
C LEU A 127 26.92 1.28 -12.07
N THR A 128 28.14 0.96 -12.57
CA THR A 128 29.17 0.31 -11.74
C THR A 128 29.62 1.21 -10.59
N THR A 129 29.75 2.51 -10.84
CA THR A 129 30.13 3.50 -9.82
C THR A 129 29.06 3.58 -8.73
N ALA A 130 27.80 3.65 -9.10
CA ALA A 130 26.69 3.74 -8.16
C ALA A 130 26.51 2.43 -7.36
N LEU A 131 26.66 1.27 -7.96
CA LEU A 131 26.59 -0.01 -7.25
C LEU A 131 27.73 -0.21 -6.24
N THR A 132 28.90 0.38 -6.51
CA THR A 132 30.05 0.36 -5.58
C THR A 132 29.97 1.43 -4.50
N ASN A 133 29.16 2.47 -4.71
CA ASN A 133 28.93 3.55 -3.75
C ASN A 133 27.44 3.77 -3.51
N PRO A 134 26.84 3.07 -2.52
CA PRO A 134 25.39 3.13 -2.29
C PRO A 134 24.82 4.54 -2.05
N SER A 135 25.62 5.52 -1.66
CA SER A 135 25.18 6.90 -1.46
C SER A 135 24.79 7.60 -2.76
N THR A 136 25.22 7.07 -3.93
CA THR A 136 24.91 7.63 -5.26
C THR A 136 23.79 6.87 -5.98
N LEU A 137 23.17 5.86 -5.36
CA LEU A 137 22.03 5.16 -5.96
C LEU A 137 20.84 6.08 -6.20
N GLY A 138 20.63 7.07 -5.33
CA GLY A 138 19.58 8.09 -5.51
C GLY A 138 19.80 8.99 -6.73
N ASP A 139 21.03 9.06 -7.25
CA ASP A 139 21.34 9.81 -8.46
C ASP A 139 20.97 9.03 -9.75
N LEU A 140 20.83 7.70 -9.63
CA LEU A 140 20.45 6.83 -10.76
C LEU A 140 18.95 6.58 -10.87
N ALA A 141 18.21 6.76 -9.79
CA ALA A 141 16.80 6.43 -9.76
C ALA A 141 16.03 7.34 -8.79
N SER A 142 14.84 7.73 -9.18
CA SER A 142 13.87 8.37 -8.30
C SER A 142 12.72 7.42 -8.02
N PHE A 143 12.17 7.51 -6.82
CA PHE A 143 10.96 6.82 -6.42
C PHE A 143 9.81 7.83 -6.37
N GLY A 144 8.71 7.49 -7.01
CA GLY A 144 7.48 8.26 -7.02
C GLY A 144 6.30 7.44 -6.52
N ILE A 145 5.34 8.10 -5.92
CA ILE A 145 4.02 7.57 -5.62
C ILE A 145 3.03 8.51 -6.30
N THR A 146 2.13 7.94 -7.07
CA THR A 146 1.04 8.65 -7.74
C THR A 146 -0.27 8.03 -7.32
N GLY A 147 -1.30 8.83 -7.21
CA GLY A 147 -2.65 8.43 -6.87
C GLY A 147 -3.64 9.40 -7.50
N SER A 148 -4.91 9.16 -7.31
CA SER A 148 -5.96 10.09 -7.72
C SER A 148 -6.18 11.20 -6.66
N ALA A 149 -7.24 11.97 -6.79
CA ALA A 149 -7.61 13.00 -5.81
C ALA A 149 -8.44 12.46 -4.63
N VAL A 150 -8.58 11.13 -4.54
CA VAL A 150 -9.26 10.46 -3.44
C VAL A 150 -8.23 9.93 -2.43
N ASP A 151 -8.71 9.51 -1.27
CA ASP A 151 -7.87 8.90 -0.24
C ASP A 151 -7.25 7.59 -0.74
N ASP A 152 -5.96 7.37 -0.47
CA ASP A 152 -5.21 6.23 -0.97
C ASP A 152 -5.73 4.90 -0.40
N VAL A 153 -6.11 4.90 0.89
CA VAL A 153 -6.65 3.71 1.58
C VAL A 153 -7.77 4.12 2.53
N VAL A 154 -8.89 3.42 2.46
CA VAL A 154 -10.04 3.61 3.36
C VAL A 154 -10.47 2.26 3.92
N LEU A 155 -10.48 2.16 5.24
CA LEU A 155 -11.06 1.02 5.97
C LEU A 155 -12.34 1.48 6.65
N THR A 156 -13.44 0.85 6.31
CA THR A 156 -14.74 1.09 6.96
C THR A 156 -15.20 -0.18 7.67
N THR A 157 -15.62 -0.06 8.91
CA THR A 157 -16.13 -1.20 9.68
C THR A 157 -17.27 -0.78 10.57
N GLY A 158 -18.32 -1.59 10.63
CA GLY A 158 -19.33 -1.51 11.65
C GLY A 158 -18.78 -2.01 12.99
N VAL A 159 -19.17 -1.36 14.08
CA VAL A 159 -18.84 -1.77 15.44
C VAL A 159 -20.12 -1.89 16.23
N GLY A 160 -20.41 -3.08 16.73
CA GLY A 160 -21.51 -3.30 17.66
C GLY A 160 -21.00 -3.41 19.08
N ALA A 161 -21.81 -3.03 20.03
CA ALA A 161 -21.50 -3.18 21.44
C ALA A 161 -22.68 -3.77 22.21
N ALA A 162 -22.37 -4.63 23.21
CA ALA A 162 -23.34 -5.22 24.08
C ALA A 162 -22.85 -5.26 25.54
N ALA A 163 -23.75 -5.13 26.48
CA ALA A 163 -23.45 -5.29 27.91
C ALA A 163 -23.88 -6.68 28.39
N VAL A 164 -22.93 -7.48 28.88
CA VAL A 164 -23.17 -8.79 29.47
C VAL A 164 -23.27 -8.63 30.98
N LEU A 165 -24.50 -8.64 31.49
CA LEU A 165 -24.75 -8.44 32.91
C LEU A 165 -25.16 -9.76 33.57
N PRO A 166 -24.61 -10.14 34.75
CA PRO A 166 -24.81 -11.44 35.37
C PRO A 166 -26.26 -11.80 35.74
N TRP A 167 -27.14 -10.82 35.72
CA TRP A 167 -28.57 -10.97 36.07
C TRP A 167 -29.51 -10.90 34.86
N LEU A 168 -28.97 -10.77 33.65
CA LEU A 168 -29.72 -10.84 32.40
C LEU A 168 -29.38 -12.16 31.67
N ASP A 169 -30.41 -12.80 31.13
CA ASP A 169 -30.26 -14.05 30.37
C ASP A 169 -29.62 -13.79 28.97
N ASP A 170 -29.87 -12.59 28.40
CA ASP A 170 -29.35 -12.17 27.11
C ASP A 170 -28.50 -10.88 27.26
N PRO A 171 -27.47 -10.68 26.44
CA PRO A 171 -26.74 -9.43 26.40
C PRO A 171 -27.65 -8.24 26.05
N PHE A 172 -27.43 -7.15 26.72
CA PHE A 172 -28.13 -5.90 26.43
C PHE A 172 -27.42 -5.17 25.28
N ASP A 173 -28.10 -5.03 24.16
CA ASP A 173 -27.56 -4.34 22.96
C ASP A 173 -27.45 -2.84 23.25
N LEU A 174 -26.24 -2.28 23.06
CA LEU A 174 -25.93 -0.87 23.25
C LEU A 174 -25.98 -0.11 21.92
N GLY A 175 -26.17 -0.84 20.79
CA GLY A 175 -26.27 -0.29 19.46
C GLY A 175 -25.00 -0.45 18.65
N ASP A 176 -25.07 0.08 17.43
CA ASP A 176 -24.02 -0.01 16.43
C ASP A 176 -23.48 1.39 16.08
N ALA A 177 -22.19 1.44 15.75
CA ALA A 177 -21.52 2.61 15.20
C ALA A 177 -20.72 2.18 13.96
N GLU A 178 -20.32 3.13 13.15
CA GLU A 178 -19.38 2.88 12.05
C GLU A 178 -18.08 3.62 12.34
N ILE A 179 -16.96 2.95 12.10
CA ILE A 179 -15.63 3.52 12.19
C ILE A 179 -15.05 3.53 10.78
N THR A 180 -14.57 4.69 10.35
CA THR A 180 -13.81 4.82 9.12
C THR A 180 -12.41 5.31 9.44
N ALA A 181 -11.42 4.51 9.05
CA ALA A 181 -10.02 4.90 9.08
C ALA A 181 -9.60 5.25 7.64
N THR A 182 -9.11 6.47 7.46
CA THR A 182 -8.70 6.99 6.15
C THR A 182 -7.22 7.31 6.16
N TRP A 183 -6.49 6.80 5.19
CA TRP A 183 -5.12 7.18 4.91
C TRP A 183 -5.11 7.98 3.60
N ALA A 184 -5.13 9.29 3.71
CA ALA A 184 -5.30 10.18 2.56
C ALA A 184 -4.11 10.14 1.59
N GLU A 185 -2.89 10.02 2.13
CA GLU A 185 -1.66 9.93 1.34
C GLU A 185 -0.75 8.85 1.95
N ILE A 186 -0.57 7.72 1.27
CA ILE A 186 0.23 6.60 1.77
C ILE A 186 1.70 6.97 1.98
N SER A 187 2.19 7.97 1.25
CA SER A 187 3.54 8.54 1.41
C SER A 187 3.71 9.32 2.72
N ASN A 188 2.62 9.74 3.34
CA ASN A 188 2.58 10.53 4.56
C ASN A 188 1.85 9.80 5.69
N PRO A 189 2.56 9.15 6.62
CA PRO A 189 1.93 8.44 7.74
C PRO A 189 1.09 9.33 8.67
N GLU A 190 1.31 10.64 8.66
CA GLU A 190 0.55 11.60 9.48
C GLU A 190 -0.82 11.95 8.86
N SER A 191 -1.07 11.55 7.60
CA SER A 191 -2.35 11.79 6.93
C SER A 191 -3.45 10.78 7.34
N VAL A 192 -3.16 9.85 8.23
CA VAL A 192 -4.16 8.92 8.77
C VAL A 192 -5.14 9.64 9.67
N SER A 193 -6.42 9.46 9.41
CA SER A 193 -7.51 10.00 10.21
C SER A 193 -8.52 8.92 10.59
N LEU A 194 -9.18 9.09 11.73
CA LEU A 194 -10.26 8.24 12.19
C LEU A 194 -11.52 9.09 12.32
N SER A 195 -12.61 8.60 11.77
CA SER A 195 -13.93 9.20 11.94
C SER A 195 -14.91 8.15 12.47
N PHE A 196 -15.88 8.64 13.22
CA PHE A 196 -16.93 7.83 13.80
C PHE A 196 -18.25 8.40 13.32
N SER A 197 -19.07 7.59 12.65
CA SER A 197 -20.43 7.99 12.39
C SER A 197 -21.30 7.52 13.54
N ALA A 198 -22.02 8.45 14.14
CA ALA A 198 -23.02 8.14 15.14
C ALA A 198 -24.25 7.54 14.46
N GLY A 199 -24.31 6.20 14.48
CA GLY A 199 -25.61 5.50 14.47
C GLY A 199 -26.26 5.68 15.85
N ALA A 200 -27.10 4.78 16.29
CA ALA A 200 -27.71 4.79 17.63
C ALA A 200 -26.70 4.86 18.81
N GLY A 201 -25.40 4.91 18.54
CA GLY A 201 -24.28 4.93 19.49
C GLY A 201 -23.79 6.29 19.95
N GLU A 202 -24.48 7.42 19.67
CA GLU A 202 -24.14 8.69 20.36
C GLU A 202 -24.15 8.53 21.90
N ASP A 203 -24.95 7.59 22.39
CA ASP A 203 -24.99 7.26 23.81
C ASP A 203 -23.74 6.51 24.29
N LEU A 204 -23.04 5.77 23.43
CA LEU A 204 -21.85 4.98 23.79
C LEU A 204 -20.62 5.85 24.07
N ILE A 205 -20.41 6.90 23.26
CA ILE A 205 -19.30 7.85 23.44
C ILE A 205 -19.53 8.73 24.67
N GLY A 206 -20.80 8.99 25.01
CA GLY A 206 -21.16 9.71 26.21
C GLY A 206 -21.02 8.90 27.53
N PHE A 207 -20.82 7.57 27.41
CA PHE A 207 -20.70 6.66 28.53
C PHE A 207 -19.22 6.32 28.86
N LEU A 208 -18.28 6.54 27.94
CA LEU A 208 -16.83 6.38 28.12
C LEU A 208 -16.19 7.70 28.58
#